data_8335995cf9901154f258c41609df83fa
#
_entry.id   8335995cf9901154f258c41609df83fa
#
_cell.length_a   1.000
_cell.length_b   1.000
_cell.length_c   1.000
_cell.angle_alpha   90.00
_cell.angle_beta   90.00
_cell.angle_gamma   90.00
#
_symmetry.space_group_name_H-M   'P 1'
#
loop_
_entity.id
_entity.type
_entity.pdbx_description
1 polymer ?
#
loop_
_entity_poly.entity_id
_entity_poly.type
_entity_poly.pdbx_seq_one_letter_code
_entity_poly.pdbx_strand_id
1 'polypeptide(L)'
;METMENNTVSSTHQEKAKKMRKLRRWQIIVSLFGVAVIVWGVIEIVFLFLGYKQTETSNDAQIEQYVSPVNLRASGYINKIYFTEHQQVRKGDTLLVLDDREYKIRVMEAEAALKDAQAGATVINATLQTTQTTASVYDASIAEIEIRLAKLEKDRQRYENLVKRNAATPIQLEQITTEYEATFKKLEATRRQREAALSGVNEVSHRRENTEAAIQRATAALEMARLNLSYTVVLAPCDGKLGRRSLEEGQFITAGQCITYILPDTQKWIIANYKETQIENLRIGQEVAITVDAISKKEFTGKVTAISGATGSKYSLVPTDNSAGNFVKIQQRI
;
A
#
# COMPACT_ATOMS: atom_id res chain seq x y z
N MET A 1 -55.81 43.24 107.65
CA MET A 1 -55.19 43.87 106.51
C MET A 1 -53.89 43.12 106.08
N GLU A 2 -54.01 41.78 105.99
CA GLU A 2 -52.79 40.92 105.79
C GLU A 2 -53.00 39.77 104.78
N THR A 3 -54.06 39.78 103.96
CA THR A 3 -54.39 38.73 103.04
C THR A 3 -54.33 39.13 101.51
N MET A 4 -53.91 40.34 101.16
CA MET A 4 -53.88 40.78 99.73
C MET A 4 -52.42 40.86 99.13
N GLU A 5 -51.36 40.74 99.88
CA GLU A 5 -50.01 40.91 99.39
C GLU A 5 -49.32 39.66 98.95
N ASN A 6 -49.85 38.45 99.25
CA ASN A 6 -49.23 37.19 98.96
C ASN A 6 -49.68 36.58 97.59
N ASN A 7 -50.65 37.15 96.89
CA ASN A 7 -51.14 36.62 95.59
C ASN A 7 -50.48 37.29 94.37
N THR A 8 -49.81 38.47 94.48
CA THR A 8 -49.17 39.18 93.38
C THR A 8 -47.69 38.71 93.14
N VAL A 9 -47.05 38.18 94.17
CA VAL A 9 -45.64 37.71 94.08
C VAL A 9 -45.62 36.28 93.40
N SER A 10 -46.64 35.47 93.57
CA SER A 10 -46.73 34.10 93.00
C SER A 10 -46.97 34.13 91.44
N SER A 11 -47.71 35.07 90.94
CA SER A 11 -48.04 35.19 89.51
C SER A 11 -46.86 35.65 88.65
N THR A 12 -46.07 36.58 89.19
CA THR A 12 -44.88 37.09 88.51
C THR A 12 -43.72 36.08 88.39
N HIS A 13 -43.59 35.16 89.39
CA HIS A 13 -42.62 34.09 89.33
C HIS A 13 -42.98 32.99 88.31
N GLN A 14 -44.28 32.67 88.14
CA GLN A 14 -44.74 31.68 87.15
C GLN A 14 -44.66 32.23 85.72
N GLU A 15 -44.90 33.51 85.49
CA GLU A 15 -44.77 34.10 84.17
C GLU A 15 -43.30 34.17 83.74
N LYS A 16 -42.35 34.55 84.61
CA LYS A 16 -40.90 34.54 84.35
C LYS A 16 -40.39 33.13 84.09
N ALA A 17 -40.88 32.11 84.81
CA ALA A 17 -40.49 30.73 84.58
C ALA A 17 -41.01 30.20 83.23
N LYS A 18 -42.23 30.56 82.81
CA LYS A 18 -42.78 30.22 81.47
C LYS A 18 -42.00 30.89 80.35
N LYS A 19 -41.67 32.17 80.53
CA LYS A 19 -40.91 32.94 79.55
C LYS A 19 -39.44 32.40 79.41
N MET A 20 -38.80 32.04 80.51
CA MET A 20 -37.48 31.37 80.50
C MET A 20 -37.48 29.99 79.88
N ARG A 21 -38.55 29.19 80.09
CA ARG A 21 -38.70 27.89 79.42
C ARG A 21 -38.99 28.02 77.94
N LYS A 22 -39.67 29.05 77.48
CA LYS A 22 -39.89 29.37 76.06
C LYS A 22 -38.63 29.86 75.38
N LEU A 23 -37.84 30.73 76.02
CA LEU A 23 -36.52 31.15 75.55
C LEU A 23 -35.51 29.99 75.44
N ARG A 24 -35.50 29.15 76.49
CA ARG A 24 -34.60 27.97 76.45
C ARG A 24 -34.98 26.97 75.37
N ARG A 25 -36.28 26.74 75.12
CA ARG A 25 -36.77 25.91 73.99
C ARG A 25 -36.40 26.53 72.67
N TRP A 26 -36.54 27.86 72.52
CA TRP A 26 -36.17 28.58 71.32
C TRP A 26 -34.64 28.52 71.05
N GLN A 27 -33.83 28.67 72.07
CA GLN A 27 -32.37 28.50 71.99
C GLN A 27 -31.96 27.06 71.57
N ILE A 28 -32.66 26.08 72.11
CA ILE A 28 -32.39 24.68 71.70
C ILE A 28 -32.79 24.45 70.22
N ILE A 29 -33.91 25.03 69.75
CA ILE A 29 -34.31 24.90 68.37
C ILE A 29 -33.30 25.62 67.42
N VAL A 30 -32.87 26.83 67.77
CA VAL A 30 -31.86 27.59 66.99
C VAL A 30 -30.52 26.85 66.99
N SER A 31 -30.10 26.29 68.14
CA SER A 31 -28.87 25.50 68.20
C SER A 31 -28.99 24.21 67.37
N LEU A 32 -30.11 23.49 67.40
CA LEU A 32 -30.38 22.29 66.60
C LEU A 32 -30.37 22.65 65.10
N PHE A 33 -30.98 23.77 64.72
CA PHE A 33 -30.94 24.27 63.33
C PHE A 33 -29.53 24.63 62.87
N GLY A 34 -28.74 25.30 63.73
CA GLY A 34 -27.32 25.59 63.47
C GLY A 34 -26.48 24.32 63.27
N VAL A 35 -26.68 23.32 64.11
CA VAL A 35 -26.00 22.04 63.96
C VAL A 35 -26.42 21.32 62.64
N ALA A 36 -27.71 21.37 62.31
CA ALA A 36 -28.23 20.75 61.05
C ALA A 36 -27.61 21.44 59.82
N VAL A 37 -27.47 22.77 59.81
CA VAL A 37 -26.83 23.52 58.72
C VAL A 37 -25.31 23.18 58.62
N ILE A 38 -24.64 23.06 59.74
CA ILE A 38 -23.22 22.65 59.75
C ILE A 38 -23.05 21.21 59.21
N VAL A 39 -23.91 20.29 59.68
CA VAL A 39 -23.88 18.89 59.17
C VAL A 39 -24.17 18.84 57.67
N TRP A 40 -25.15 19.58 57.18
CA TRP A 40 -25.44 19.67 55.77
C TRP A 40 -24.26 20.25 54.96
N GLY A 41 -23.66 21.32 55.45
CA GLY A 41 -22.45 21.92 54.85
C GLY A 41 -21.26 20.93 54.79
N VAL A 42 -21.07 20.13 55.89
CA VAL A 42 -20.03 19.07 55.90
C VAL A 42 -20.36 17.97 54.88
N ILE A 43 -21.62 17.58 54.76
CA ILE A 43 -22.04 16.59 53.75
C ILE A 43 -21.77 17.09 52.35
N GLU A 44 -22.12 18.33 52.02
CA GLU A 44 -21.85 18.96 50.73
C GLU A 44 -20.34 19.03 50.43
N ILE A 45 -19.51 19.43 51.42
CA ILE A 45 -18.06 19.47 51.28
C ILE A 45 -17.51 18.06 51.02
N VAL A 46 -17.97 17.05 51.77
CA VAL A 46 -17.56 15.66 51.60
C VAL A 46 -17.99 15.14 50.20
N PHE A 47 -19.20 15.47 49.73
CA PHE A 47 -19.66 15.08 48.41
C PHE A 47 -18.83 15.74 47.29
N LEU A 48 -18.51 17.03 47.39
CA LEU A 48 -17.62 17.74 46.50
C LEU A 48 -16.22 17.14 46.49
N PHE A 49 -15.68 16.80 47.67
CA PHE A 49 -14.35 16.24 47.80
C PHE A 49 -14.24 14.80 47.25
N LEU A 50 -15.25 14.00 47.43
CA LEU A 50 -15.34 12.63 46.85
C LEU A 50 -15.57 12.68 45.34
N GLY A 51 -16.38 13.61 44.82
CA GLY A 51 -16.59 13.83 43.40
C GLY A 51 -15.34 14.31 42.67
N TYR A 52 -14.55 15.17 43.30
CA TYR A 52 -13.30 15.68 42.72
C TYR A 52 -12.19 14.65 42.59
N LYS A 53 -12.23 13.58 43.42
CA LYS A 53 -11.25 12.48 43.38
C LYS A 53 -11.53 11.42 42.32
N GLN A 54 -12.70 11.42 41.69
CA GLN A 54 -13.12 10.37 40.76
C GLN A 54 -12.88 10.68 39.27
N THR A 55 -12.49 11.90 38.93
CA THR A 55 -12.28 12.31 37.52
C THR A 55 -10.90 12.86 37.32
N GLU A 56 -10.13 12.19 36.44
CA GLU A 56 -8.86 12.72 35.98
C GLU A 56 -9.10 13.62 34.76
N THR A 57 -8.51 14.80 34.76
CA THR A 57 -8.67 15.78 33.67
C THR A 57 -7.32 16.20 33.11
N SER A 58 -7.25 16.39 31.80
CA SER A 58 -6.10 16.95 31.12
C SER A 58 -6.54 18.05 30.15
N ASN A 59 -5.84 19.19 30.19
CA ASN A 59 -6.02 20.28 29.22
C ASN A 59 -4.97 20.19 28.08
N ASP A 60 -4.09 19.17 28.13
CA ASP A 60 -3.05 18.94 27.14
C ASP A 60 -3.47 17.76 26.25
N ALA A 61 -4.48 18.01 25.40
CA ALA A 61 -5.00 17.03 24.47
C ALA A 61 -5.02 17.59 23.06
N GLN A 62 -4.64 16.78 22.07
CA GLN A 62 -4.60 17.18 20.66
C GLN A 62 -5.40 16.20 19.81
N ILE A 63 -6.17 16.76 18.86
CA ILE A 63 -6.88 15.96 17.88
C ILE A 63 -5.90 15.62 16.75
N GLU A 64 -5.72 14.35 16.49
CA GLU A 64 -4.88 13.86 15.42
C GLU A 64 -5.67 13.04 14.39
N GLN A 65 -5.14 12.96 13.20
CA GLN A 65 -5.64 12.12 12.13
C GLN A 65 -4.50 11.69 11.20
N TYR A 66 -4.67 10.61 10.48
CA TYR A 66 -3.72 10.23 9.45
C TYR A 66 -3.67 11.28 8.35
N VAL A 67 -2.47 11.55 7.89
CA VAL A 67 -2.20 12.48 6.79
C VAL A 67 -1.55 11.69 5.67
N SER A 68 -2.09 11.79 4.45
CA SER A 68 -1.54 11.12 3.27
C SER A 68 -0.64 12.09 2.50
N PRO A 69 0.70 11.89 2.48
CA PRO A 69 1.59 12.70 1.66
C PRO A 69 1.41 12.35 0.18
N VAL A 70 1.35 13.36 -0.67
CA VAL A 70 1.36 13.20 -2.12
C VAL A 70 2.78 13.42 -2.61
N ASN A 71 3.48 12.32 -2.91
CA ASN A 71 4.84 12.34 -3.39
C ASN A 71 4.90 12.16 -4.91
N LEU A 72 5.80 12.89 -5.54
CA LEU A 72 6.07 12.75 -6.97
C LEU A 72 6.78 11.44 -7.29
N ARG A 73 6.43 10.85 -8.43
CA ARG A 73 7.11 9.66 -8.98
C ARG A 73 8.00 9.98 -10.18
N ALA A 74 7.77 11.14 -10.82
CA ALA A 74 8.55 11.61 -11.96
C ALA A 74 9.14 13.00 -11.65
N SER A 75 10.28 13.34 -12.26
CA SER A 75 10.90 14.65 -12.16
C SER A 75 10.56 15.46 -13.41
N GLY A 76 10.43 16.78 -13.28
CA GLY A 76 10.16 17.66 -14.41
C GLY A 76 9.73 19.05 -13.99
N TYR A 77 9.49 19.89 -14.98
CA TYR A 77 8.91 21.21 -14.77
C TYR A 77 7.42 21.10 -14.60
N ILE A 78 6.84 21.85 -13.66
CA ILE A 78 5.39 21.95 -13.48
C ILE A 78 4.82 22.72 -14.67
N ASN A 79 3.99 22.07 -15.46
CA ASN A 79 3.28 22.70 -16.56
C ASN A 79 2.02 23.43 -16.05
N LYS A 80 1.22 22.75 -15.20
CA LYS A 80 -0.01 23.32 -14.68
C LYS A 80 -0.39 22.70 -13.33
N ILE A 81 -0.98 23.53 -12.46
CA ILE A 81 -1.53 23.12 -11.16
C ILE A 81 -3.04 23.29 -11.20
N TYR A 82 -3.78 22.25 -10.81
CA TYR A 82 -5.25 22.19 -10.88
C TYR A 82 -5.94 22.28 -9.53
N PHE A 83 -5.20 22.48 -8.45
CA PHE A 83 -5.77 22.56 -7.11
C PHE A 83 -5.42 23.87 -6.41
N THR A 84 -6.26 24.25 -5.45
CA THR A 84 -6.03 25.34 -4.50
C THR A 84 -5.83 24.80 -3.10
N GLU A 85 -5.25 25.60 -2.21
CA GLU A 85 -5.10 25.25 -0.80
C GLU A 85 -6.46 24.96 -0.15
N HIS A 86 -6.47 23.94 0.70
CA HIS A 86 -7.66 23.51 1.46
C HIS A 86 -8.86 23.10 0.62
N GLN A 87 -8.67 22.82 -0.67
CA GLN A 87 -9.71 22.29 -1.56
C GLN A 87 -10.05 20.86 -1.19
N GLN A 88 -11.34 20.52 -1.27
CA GLN A 88 -11.80 19.13 -1.20
C GLN A 88 -11.53 18.43 -2.53
N VAL A 89 -10.90 17.24 -2.49
CA VAL A 89 -10.58 16.44 -3.66
C VAL A 89 -11.05 15.00 -3.47
N ARG A 90 -11.28 14.32 -4.60
CA ARG A 90 -11.60 12.90 -4.65
C ARG A 90 -10.41 12.11 -5.17
N LYS A 91 -10.35 10.86 -4.80
CA LYS A 91 -9.36 9.92 -5.35
C LYS A 91 -9.41 9.91 -6.87
N GLY A 92 -8.25 10.14 -7.51
CA GLY A 92 -8.12 10.20 -8.96
C GLY A 92 -8.24 11.61 -9.56
N ASP A 93 -8.58 12.63 -8.78
CA ASP A 93 -8.56 14.02 -9.27
C ASP A 93 -7.13 14.42 -9.63
N THR A 94 -6.98 15.12 -10.76
CA THR A 94 -5.69 15.62 -11.20
C THR A 94 -5.27 16.82 -10.35
N LEU A 95 -4.12 16.70 -9.71
CA LEU A 95 -3.55 17.76 -8.86
C LEU A 95 -2.64 18.66 -9.67
N LEU A 96 -1.69 18.09 -10.39
CA LEU A 96 -0.79 18.84 -11.27
C LEU A 96 -0.35 17.98 -12.45
N VAL A 97 0.16 18.64 -13.47
CA VAL A 97 0.72 18.02 -14.67
C VAL A 97 2.12 18.57 -14.88
N LEU A 98 3.07 17.67 -15.08
CA LEU A 98 4.44 18.00 -15.46
C LEU A 98 4.56 18.16 -16.98
N ASP A 99 5.65 18.77 -17.43
CA ASP A 99 6.03 18.75 -18.85
C ASP A 99 6.33 17.30 -19.27
N ASP A 100 5.52 16.77 -20.17
CA ASP A 100 5.55 15.38 -20.60
C ASP A 100 6.31 15.13 -21.90
N ARG A 101 6.87 16.17 -22.52
CA ARG A 101 7.50 16.08 -23.84
C ARG A 101 8.63 15.07 -23.89
N GLU A 102 9.52 15.08 -22.90
CA GLU A 102 10.63 14.14 -22.83
C GLU A 102 10.13 12.70 -22.63
N TYR A 103 9.10 12.50 -21.81
CA TYR A 103 8.50 11.20 -21.56
C TYR A 103 7.79 10.65 -22.81
N LYS A 104 7.13 11.48 -23.58
CA LYS A 104 6.53 11.11 -24.89
C LYS A 104 7.59 10.68 -25.90
N ILE A 105 8.72 11.37 -25.95
CA ILE A 105 9.84 10.98 -26.82
C ILE A 105 10.37 9.60 -26.42
N ARG A 106 10.53 9.32 -25.14
CA ARG A 106 10.96 8.00 -24.64
C ARG A 106 9.97 6.89 -24.98
N VAL A 107 8.65 7.18 -24.97
CA VAL A 107 7.64 6.23 -25.41
C VAL A 107 7.79 5.95 -26.91
N MET A 108 7.94 6.98 -27.75
CA MET A 108 8.15 6.81 -29.20
C MET A 108 9.43 6.02 -29.51
N GLU A 109 10.51 6.25 -28.80
CA GLU A 109 11.76 5.50 -28.92
C GLU A 109 11.55 4.02 -28.58
N ALA A 110 10.88 3.71 -27.47
CA ALA A 110 10.57 2.34 -27.07
C ALA A 110 9.60 1.65 -28.06
N GLU A 111 8.63 2.38 -28.63
CA GLU A 111 7.74 1.87 -29.66
C GLU A 111 8.50 1.54 -30.97
N ALA A 112 9.47 2.37 -31.34
CA ALA A 112 10.31 2.08 -32.49
C ALA A 112 11.19 0.85 -32.27
N ALA A 113 11.77 0.70 -31.09
CA ALA A 113 12.56 -0.48 -30.70
C ALA A 113 11.72 -1.78 -30.70
N LEU A 114 10.46 -1.71 -30.25
CA LEU A 114 9.54 -2.86 -30.34
C LEU A 114 9.23 -3.23 -31.79
N LYS A 115 8.97 -2.25 -32.65
CA LYS A 115 8.73 -2.48 -34.07
C LYS A 115 9.96 -3.12 -34.78
N ASP A 116 11.16 -2.67 -34.44
CA ASP A 116 12.41 -3.24 -34.96
C ASP A 116 12.55 -4.71 -34.55
N ALA A 117 12.35 -5.04 -33.28
CA ALA A 117 12.36 -6.41 -32.77
C ALA A 117 11.30 -7.30 -33.47
N GLN A 118 10.09 -6.78 -33.70
CA GLN A 118 9.04 -7.48 -34.45
C GLN A 118 9.39 -7.70 -35.92
N ALA A 119 9.99 -6.72 -36.57
CA ALA A 119 10.48 -6.86 -37.94
C ALA A 119 11.59 -7.95 -38.02
N GLY A 120 12.51 -7.98 -37.06
CA GLY A 120 13.51 -9.02 -36.94
C GLY A 120 12.88 -10.43 -36.82
N ALA A 121 11.81 -10.58 -36.03
CA ALA A 121 11.09 -11.85 -35.90
C ALA A 121 10.45 -12.30 -37.23
N THR A 122 9.92 -11.36 -38.01
CA THR A 122 9.32 -11.66 -39.32
C THR A 122 10.38 -12.23 -40.28
N VAL A 123 11.58 -11.65 -40.28
CA VAL A 123 12.71 -12.15 -41.11
C VAL A 123 13.15 -13.55 -40.66
N ILE A 124 13.29 -13.80 -39.38
CA ILE A 124 13.66 -15.12 -38.85
C ILE A 124 12.59 -16.18 -39.17
N ASN A 125 11.29 -15.85 -39.05
CA ASN A 125 10.21 -16.77 -39.40
C ASN A 125 10.21 -17.11 -40.90
N ALA A 126 10.47 -16.14 -41.78
CA ALA A 126 10.61 -16.39 -43.21
C ALA A 126 11.82 -17.30 -43.49
N THR A 127 12.95 -17.08 -42.81
CA THR A 127 14.14 -17.93 -42.92
C THR A 127 13.85 -19.35 -42.44
N LEU A 128 13.16 -19.52 -41.33
CA LEU A 128 12.73 -20.82 -40.81
C LEU A 128 11.90 -21.58 -41.83
N GLN A 129 10.90 -20.94 -42.42
CA GLN A 129 10.05 -21.54 -43.44
C GLN A 129 10.87 -21.98 -44.67
N THR A 130 11.82 -21.14 -45.14
CA THR A 130 12.70 -21.48 -46.28
C THR A 130 13.57 -22.70 -45.95
N THR A 131 14.15 -22.75 -44.76
CA THR A 131 15.01 -23.85 -44.32
C THR A 131 14.19 -25.15 -44.16
N GLN A 132 12.98 -25.10 -43.62
CA GLN A 132 12.06 -26.23 -43.55
C GLN A 132 11.66 -26.74 -44.94
N THR A 133 11.37 -25.82 -45.88
CA THR A 133 11.08 -26.20 -47.26
C THR A 133 12.27 -26.91 -47.91
N THR A 134 13.50 -26.45 -47.67
CA THR A 134 14.71 -27.13 -48.16
C THR A 134 14.85 -28.56 -47.58
N ALA A 135 14.57 -28.76 -46.29
CA ALA A 135 14.57 -30.09 -45.68
C ALA A 135 13.52 -30.99 -46.32
N SER A 136 12.32 -30.48 -46.63
CA SER A 136 11.25 -31.28 -47.29
C SER A 136 11.57 -31.68 -48.74
N VAL A 137 12.40 -30.92 -49.47
CA VAL A 137 12.91 -31.29 -50.78
C VAL A 137 13.77 -32.54 -50.67
N TYR A 138 14.61 -32.65 -49.65
CA TYR A 138 15.39 -33.91 -49.43
C TYR A 138 14.50 -35.07 -49.06
N ASP A 139 13.39 -34.90 -48.32
CA ASP A 139 12.42 -35.98 -48.04
C ASP A 139 11.79 -36.50 -49.34
N ALA A 140 11.39 -35.63 -50.26
CA ALA A 140 10.87 -36.04 -51.59
C ALA A 140 11.94 -36.78 -52.41
N SER A 141 13.18 -36.28 -52.36
CA SER A 141 14.30 -36.95 -53.08
C SER A 141 14.61 -38.33 -52.51
N ILE A 142 14.57 -38.49 -51.18
CA ILE A 142 14.72 -39.79 -50.49
C ILE A 142 13.63 -40.76 -50.95
N ALA A 143 12.36 -40.33 -50.96
CA ALA A 143 11.25 -41.16 -51.38
C ALA A 143 11.39 -41.63 -52.82
N GLU A 144 11.83 -40.77 -53.76
CA GLU A 144 12.13 -41.15 -55.14
C GLU A 144 13.20 -42.22 -55.22
N ILE A 145 14.35 -42.00 -54.51
CA ILE A 145 15.48 -42.95 -54.51
C ILE A 145 15.06 -44.28 -53.88
N GLU A 146 14.25 -44.30 -52.83
CA GLU A 146 13.75 -45.52 -52.18
C GLU A 146 12.86 -46.34 -53.12
N ILE A 147 11.99 -45.70 -53.94
CA ILE A 147 11.18 -46.39 -54.95
C ILE A 147 12.10 -47.01 -55.98
N ARG A 148 13.12 -46.30 -56.46
CA ARG A 148 14.10 -46.82 -57.44
C ARG A 148 14.88 -47.96 -56.87
N LEU A 149 15.35 -47.86 -55.64
CA LEU A 149 16.07 -48.91 -54.95
C LEU A 149 15.24 -50.20 -54.80
N ALA A 150 13.97 -50.08 -54.44
CA ALA A 150 13.05 -51.22 -54.34
C ALA A 150 12.82 -51.92 -55.70
N LYS A 151 12.83 -51.16 -56.81
CA LYS A 151 12.80 -51.74 -58.14
C LYS A 151 14.08 -52.54 -58.48
N LEU A 152 15.22 -51.90 -58.25
CA LEU A 152 16.55 -52.55 -58.51
C LEU A 152 16.76 -53.74 -57.66
N GLU A 153 16.29 -53.79 -56.45
CA GLU A 153 16.33 -55.00 -55.58
C GLU A 153 15.53 -56.17 -56.20
N LYS A 154 14.30 -55.86 -56.66
CA LYS A 154 13.49 -56.89 -57.36
C LYS A 154 14.17 -57.38 -58.63
N ASP A 155 14.75 -56.44 -59.41
CA ASP A 155 15.47 -56.82 -60.63
C ASP A 155 16.72 -57.66 -60.34
N ARG A 156 17.51 -57.30 -59.31
CA ARG A 156 18.67 -58.05 -58.81
C ARG A 156 18.26 -59.46 -58.46
N GLN A 157 17.21 -59.67 -57.66
CA GLN A 157 16.71 -61.02 -57.28
C GLN A 157 16.23 -61.77 -58.52
N ARG A 158 15.59 -61.10 -59.48
CA ARG A 158 15.17 -61.77 -60.74
C ARG A 158 16.39 -62.25 -61.52
N TYR A 159 17.38 -61.40 -61.79
CA TYR A 159 18.58 -61.76 -62.51
C TYR A 159 19.43 -62.80 -61.78
N GLU A 160 19.52 -62.81 -60.50
CA GLU A 160 20.14 -63.82 -59.71
C GLU A 160 19.51 -65.24 -59.98
N ASN A 161 18.18 -65.31 -59.99
CA ASN A 161 17.44 -66.52 -60.32
C ASN A 161 17.61 -66.96 -61.78
N LEU A 162 17.68 -65.97 -62.74
CA LEU A 162 17.93 -66.29 -64.15
C LEU A 162 19.34 -66.81 -64.40
N VAL A 163 20.35 -66.26 -63.75
CA VAL A 163 21.73 -66.76 -63.84
C VAL A 163 21.84 -68.15 -63.30
N LYS A 164 21.22 -68.46 -62.14
CA LYS A 164 21.14 -69.87 -61.60
C LYS A 164 20.54 -70.87 -62.56
N ARG A 165 19.68 -70.44 -63.49
CA ARG A 165 19.02 -71.24 -64.53
C ARG A 165 19.70 -71.13 -65.88
N ASN A 166 20.88 -70.55 -65.98
CA ASN A 166 21.61 -70.26 -67.23
C ASN A 166 20.79 -69.42 -68.26
N ALA A 167 19.82 -68.65 -67.82
CA ALA A 167 18.94 -67.84 -68.64
C ALA A 167 19.33 -66.31 -68.71
N ALA A 168 20.41 -65.92 -67.99
CA ALA A 168 21.05 -64.61 -68.09
C ALA A 168 22.56 -64.71 -67.85
N THR A 169 23.34 -63.70 -68.30
CA THR A 169 24.79 -63.65 -68.15
C THR A 169 25.22 -63.15 -66.78
N PRO A 170 26.33 -63.61 -66.18
CA PRO A 170 26.88 -63.05 -64.96
C PRO A 170 27.18 -61.59 -65.05
N ILE A 171 27.58 -61.05 -66.20
CA ILE A 171 27.83 -59.61 -66.46
C ILE A 171 26.54 -58.75 -66.25
N GLN A 172 25.36 -59.29 -66.67
CA GLN A 172 24.10 -58.62 -66.48
C GLN A 172 23.71 -58.54 -64.99
N LEU A 173 23.98 -59.58 -64.19
CA LEU A 173 23.76 -59.54 -62.73
C LEU A 173 24.71 -58.56 -62.09
N GLU A 174 26.00 -58.53 -62.49
CA GLU A 174 26.96 -57.59 -61.97
C GLU A 174 26.59 -56.15 -62.26
N GLN A 175 26.07 -55.81 -63.46
CA GLN A 175 25.58 -54.44 -63.79
C GLN A 175 24.43 -54.04 -62.88
N ILE A 176 23.42 -54.89 -62.68
CA ILE A 176 22.29 -54.62 -61.79
C ILE A 176 22.74 -54.43 -60.36
N THR A 177 23.66 -55.28 -59.89
CA THR A 177 24.20 -55.20 -58.53
C THR A 177 24.97 -53.95 -58.31
N THR A 178 25.78 -53.48 -59.26
CA THR A 178 26.55 -52.25 -59.23
C THR A 178 25.58 -51.06 -59.22
N GLU A 179 24.51 -51.05 -60.05
CA GLU A 179 23.50 -49.97 -60.04
C GLU A 179 22.70 -49.91 -58.73
N TYR A 180 22.40 -51.09 -58.13
CA TYR A 180 21.77 -51.16 -56.80
C TYR A 180 22.67 -50.53 -55.72
N GLU A 181 23.95 -50.93 -55.68
CA GLU A 181 24.92 -50.41 -54.70
C GLU A 181 25.16 -48.91 -54.87
N ALA A 182 25.29 -48.43 -56.11
CA ALA A 182 25.44 -47.00 -56.41
C ALA A 182 24.19 -46.20 -55.94
N THR A 183 22.99 -46.74 -56.19
CA THR A 183 21.72 -46.09 -55.75
C THR A 183 21.59 -46.14 -54.23
N PHE A 184 22.03 -47.21 -53.59
CA PHE A 184 22.06 -47.32 -52.13
C PHE A 184 22.98 -46.25 -51.50
N LYS A 185 24.19 -46.07 -52.07
CA LYS A 185 25.13 -45.05 -51.62
C LYS A 185 24.61 -43.61 -51.86
N LYS A 186 23.82 -43.41 -52.94
CA LYS A 186 23.14 -42.15 -53.19
C LYS A 186 22.06 -41.86 -52.13
N LEU A 187 21.30 -42.89 -51.74
CA LEU A 187 20.30 -42.78 -50.63
C LEU A 187 20.99 -42.35 -49.34
N GLU A 188 22.11 -43.03 -48.99
CA GLU A 188 22.87 -42.70 -47.78
C GLU A 188 23.38 -41.24 -47.80
N ALA A 189 23.91 -40.78 -48.93
CA ALA A 189 24.36 -39.41 -49.11
C ALA A 189 23.22 -38.39 -48.96
N THR A 190 22.04 -38.66 -49.57
CA THR A 190 20.86 -37.77 -49.48
C THR A 190 20.28 -37.72 -48.07
N ARG A 191 20.31 -38.84 -47.34
CA ARG A 191 19.91 -38.86 -45.93
C ARG A 191 20.82 -37.97 -45.07
N ARG A 192 22.14 -38.01 -45.29
CA ARG A 192 23.07 -37.12 -44.57
C ARG A 192 22.83 -35.62 -44.92
N GLN A 193 22.51 -35.34 -46.21
CA GLN A 193 22.12 -33.98 -46.60
C GLN A 193 20.83 -33.51 -45.91
N ARG A 194 19.84 -34.38 -45.77
CA ARG A 194 18.63 -34.12 -45.00
C ARG A 194 18.94 -33.82 -43.54
N GLU A 195 19.79 -34.61 -42.92
CA GLU A 195 20.18 -34.43 -41.49
C GLU A 195 20.89 -33.09 -41.31
N ALA A 196 21.77 -32.71 -42.21
CA ALA A 196 22.42 -31.37 -42.19
C ALA A 196 21.38 -30.24 -42.35
N ALA A 197 20.38 -30.40 -43.25
CA ALA A 197 19.31 -29.44 -43.42
C ALA A 197 18.44 -29.31 -42.17
N LEU A 198 18.13 -30.43 -41.49
CA LEU A 198 17.39 -30.40 -40.21
C LEU A 198 18.18 -29.76 -39.09
N SER A 199 19.50 -29.93 -39.05
CA SER A 199 20.36 -29.18 -38.10
C SER A 199 20.27 -27.67 -38.33
N GLY A 200 20.22 -27.23 -39.61
CA GLY A 200 19.95 -25.83 -39.98
C GLY A 200 18.58 -25.33 -39.49
N VAL A 201 17.53 -26.18 -39.59
CA VAL A 201 16.18 -25.82 -39.03
C VAL A 201 16.27 -25.62 -37.53
N ASN A 202 16.96 -26.48 -36.80
CA ASN A 202 17.12 -26.34 -35.35
C ASN A 202 17.88 -25.06 -34.99
N GLU A 203 18.95 -24.70 -35.71
CA GLU A 203 19.69 -23.45 -35.50
C GLU A 203 18.79 -22.23 -35.67
N VAL A 204 18.00 -22.17 -36.76
CA VAL A 204 17.09 -21.05 -37.00
C VAL A 204 15.97 -21.02 -35.94
N SER A 205 15.50 -22.17 -35.48
CA SER A 205 14.52 -22.27 -34.40
C SER A 205 15.04 -21.64 -33.09
N HIS A 206 16.28 -21.90 -32.69
CA HIS A 206 16.88 -21.26 -31.53
C HIS A 206 17.09 -19.77 -31.73
N ARG A 207 17.42 -19.33 -32.96
CA ARG A 207 17.47 -17.89 -33.27
C ARG A 207 16.09 -17.23 -33.13
N ARG A 208 15.01 -17.93 -33.47
CA ARG A 208 13.63 -17.46 -33.26
C ARG A 208 13.33 -17.27 -31.79
N GLU A 209 13.69 -18.20 -30.92
CA GLU A 209 13.53 -18.07 -29.46
C GLU A 209 14.25 -16.84 -28.91
N ASN A 210 15.48 -16.59 -29.37
CA ASN A 210 16.22 -15.37 -29.00
C ASN A 210 15.52 -14.09 -29.45
N THR A 211 14.90 -14.12 -30.63
CA THR A 211 14.15 -12.98 -31.18
C THR A 211 12.85 -12.75 -30.39
N GLU A 212 12.15 -13.81 -29.98
CA GLU A 212 10.98 -13.72 -29.10
C GLU A 212 11.34 -13.09 -27.76
N ALA A 213 12.49 -13.47 -27.17
CA ALA A 213 13.02 -12.83 -25.96
C ALA A 213 13.37 -11.35 -26.17
N ALA A 214 13.84 -10.96 -27.36
CA ALA A 214 14.10 -9.57 -27.72
C ALA A 214 12.78 -8.76 -27.78
N ILE A 215 11.72 -9.32 -28.35
CA ILE A 215 10.38 -8.70 -28.36
C ILE A 215 9.87 -8.50 -26.94
N GLN A 216 9.99 -9.49 -26.06
CA GLN A 216 9.56 -9.37 -24.68
C GLN A 216 10.29 -8.25 -23.93
N ARG A 217 11.61 -8.13 -24.15
CA ARG A 217 12.41 -7.04 -23.57
C ARG A 217 11.97 -5.67 -24.07
N ALA A 218 11.76 -5.53 -25.39
CA ALA A 218 11.31 -4.28 -25.98
C ALA A 218 9.89 -3.91 -25.52
N THR A 219 8.98 -4.90 -25.36
CA THR A 219 7.66 -4.70 -24.80
C THR A 219 7.72 -4.19 -23.36
N ALA A 220 8.55 -4.82 -22.51
CA ALA A 220 8.75 -4.38 -21.13
C ALA A 220 9.33 -2.96 -21.05
N ALA A 221 10.26 -2.60 -21.95
CA ALA A 221 10.81 -1.24 -22.04
C ALA A 221 9.72 -0.22 -22.44
N LEU A 222 8.85 -0.57 -23.38
CA LEU A 222 7.72 0.27 -23.77
C LEU A 222 6.74 0.49 -22.61
N GLU A 223 6.36 -0.56 -21.90
CA GLU A 223 5.48 -0.46 -20.74
C GLU A 223 6.09 0.40 -19.62
N MET A 224 7.39 0.29 -19.37
CA MET A 224 8.10 1.15 -18.43
C MET A 224 8.08 2.62 -18.88
N ALA A 225 8.30 2.91 -20.17
CA ALA A 225 8.24 4.27 -20.70
C ALA A 225 6.81 4.86 -20.55
N ARG A 226 5.77 4.07 -20.84
CA ARG A 226 4.36 4.46 -20.65
C ARG A 226 4.02 4.70 -19.19
N LEU A 227 4.50 3.86 -18.29
CA LEU A 227 4.32 4.02 -16.85
C LEU A 227 4.95 5.32 -16.37
N ASN A 228 6.18 5.62 -16.79
CA ASN A 228 6.86 6.88 -16.46
C ASN A 228 6.11 8.10 -17.03
N LEU A 229 5.57 8.00 -18.24
CA LEU A 229 4.70 9.04 -18.81
C LEU A 229 3.43 9.22 -17.96
N SER A 230 2.82 8.15 -17.48
CA SER A 230 1.64 8.27 -16.61
C SER A 230 1.91 9.02 -15.30
N TYR A 231 3.14 8.97 -14.79
CA TYR A 231 3.55 9.68 -13.57
C TYR A 231 3.72 11.19 -13.76
N THR A 232 3.71 11.70 -15.00
CA THR A 232 3.70 13.14 -15.27
C THR A 232 2.37 13.79 -14.88
N VAL A 233 1.29 13.02 -14.78
CA VAL A 233 -0.01 13.45 -14.26
C VAL A 233 -0.13 12.97 -12.83
N VAL A 234 -0.08 13.90 -11.88
CA VAL A 234 -0.16 13.58 -10.46
C VAL A 234 -1.60 13.60 -10.00
N LEU A 235 -2.07 12.45 -9.51
CA LEU A 235 -3.44 12.24 -9.07
C LEU A 235 -3.53 12.17 -7.54
N ALA A 236 -4.69 12.54 -6.99
CA ALA A 236 -5.01 12.37 -5.59
C ALA A 236 -5.11 10.87 -5.23
N PRO A 237 -4.34 10.37 -4.25
CA PRO A 237 -4.35 8.96 -3.85
C PRO A 237 -5.60 8.56 -3.04
N CYS A 238 -6.27 9.52 -2.40
CA CYS A 238 -7.46 9.32 -1.57
C CYS A 238 -8.36 10.55 -1.57
N ASP A 239 -9.59 10.37 -1.09
CA ASP A 239 -10.52 11.47 -0.84
C ASP A 239 -10.08 12.27 0.38
N GLY A 240 -10.28 13.58 0.38
CA GLY A 240 -9.96 14.40 1.53
C GLY A 240 -9.72 15.87 1.19
N LYS A 241 -9.23 16.62 2.18
CA LYS A 241 -8.92 18.04 2.05
C LYS A 241 -7.42 18.23 1.86
N LEU A 242 -7.05 18.99 0.83
CA LEU A 242 -5.65 19.33 0.55
C LEU A 242 -5.06 20.28 1.62
N GLY A 243 -3.79 20.12 1.88
CA GLY A 243 -3.01 21.03 2.73
C GLY A 243 -2.56 22.29 1.99
N ARG A 244 -1.48 22.89 2.49
CA ARG A 244 -0.87 24.06 1.86
C ARG A 244 -0.17 23.68 0.56
N ARG A 245 -0.09 24.64 -0.34
CA ARG A 245 0.65 24.57 -1.61
C ARG A 245 1.96 25.37 -1.47
N SER A 246 3.08 24.73 -1.71
CA SER A 246 4.40 25.38 -1.72
C SER A 246 5.06 25.37 -3.09
N LEU A 247 4.27 25.15 -4.16
CA LEU A 247 4.74 24.96 -5.53
C LEU A 247 4.15 25.99 -6.46
N GLU A 248 4.94 26.37 -7.47
CA GLU A 248 4.54 27.32 -8.52
C GLU A 248 4.69 26.70 -9.91
N GLU A 249 3.87 27.14 -10.86
CA GLU A 249 3.97 26.73 -12.26
C GLU A 249 5.34 27.18 -12.84
N GLY A 250 5.97 26.33 -13.65
CA GLY A 250 7.32 26.54 -14.16
C GLY A 250 8.45 26.12 -13.22
N GLN A 251 8.16 25.72 -11.98
CA GLN A 251 9.16 25.22 -11.04
C GLN A 251 9.60 23.79 -11.45
N PHE A 252 10.91 23.50 -11.32
CA PHE A 252 11.43 22.15 -11.46
C PHE A 252 11.29 21.39 -10.13
N ILE A 253 10.75 20.18 -10.20
CA ILE A 253 10.57 19.29 -9.05
C ILE A 253 11.17 17.90 -9.32
N THR A 254 11.60 17.24 -8.25
CA THR A 254 12.26 15.94 -8.32
C THR A 254 11.37 14.80 -7.83
N ALA A 255 11.59 13.61 -8.37
CA ALA A 255 10.92 12.42 -7.85
C ALA A 255 11.24 12.21 -6.37
N GLY A 256 10.24 11.78 -5.58
CA GLY A 256 10.31 11.63 -4.13
C GLY A 256 9.91 12.88 -3.35
N GLN A 257 9.86 14.06 -3.96
CA GLN A 257 9.46 15.29 -3.29
C GLN A 257 7.96 15.26 -2.94
N CYS A 258 7.62 15.62 -1.70
CA CYS A 258 6.25 15.81 -1.28
C CYS A 258 5.74 17.16 -1.78
N ILE A 259 4.60 17.15 -2.47
CA ILE A 259 4.01 18.35 -3.07
C ILE A 259 2.92 18.97 -2.18
N THR A 260 2.18 18.15 -1.49
CA THR A 260 1.12 18.54 -0.56
C THR A 260 0.72 17.33 0.28
N TYR A 261 -0.12 17.55 1.26
CA TYR A 261 -0.71 16.49 2.09
C TYR A 261 -2.22 16.47 1.86
N ILE A 262 -2.80 15.28 1.86
CA ILE A 262 -4.26 15.11 1.91
C ILE A 262 -4.63 14.70 3.33
N LEU A 263 -5.62 15.41 3.90
CA LEU A 263 -6.25 15.06 5.14
C LEU A 263 -7.52 14.27 4.79
N PRO A 264 -7.47 12.93 4.88
CA PRO A 264 -8.63 12.11 4.55
C PRO A 264 -9.75 12.35 5.56
N ASP A 265 -10.99 12.24 5.11
CA ASP A 265 -12.15 12.33 6.02
C ASP A 265 -12.37 10.99 6.74
N THR A 266 -11.35 10.56 7.49
CA THR A 266 -11.32 9.29 8.25
C THR A 266 -11.47 9.54 9.74
N GLN A 267 -11.43 8.45 10.51
CA GLN A 267 -11.47 8.52 11.98
C GLN A 267 -10.35 9.40 12.52
N LYS A 268 -10.74 10.28 13.44
CA LYS A 268 -9.84 11.13 14.20
C LYS A 268 -9.70 10.52 15.58
N TRP A 269 -8.54 10.65 16.18
CA TRP A 269 -8.30 10.26 17.56
C TRP A 269 -7.73 11.43 18.34
N ILE A 270 -7.73 11.29 19.64
CA ILE A 270 -7.22 12.30 20.55
C ILE A 270 -6.05 11.70 21.30
N ILE A 271 -4.93 12.39 21.27
CA ILE A 271 -3.78 12.11 22.14
C ILE A 271 -3.87 13.08 23.30
N ALA A 272 -4.05 12.55 24.49
CA ALA A 272 -4.13 13.35 25.71
C ALA A 272 -2.93 13.00 26.61
N ASN A 273 -2.19 14.03 27.01
CA ASN A 273 -1.04 13.89 27.88
C ASN A 273 -1.48 14.02 29.34
N TYR A 274 -1.26 12.99 30.12
CA TYR A 274 -1.54 12.97 31.55
C TYR A 274 -0.24 12.98 32.37
N LYS A 275 -0.32 13.40 33.62
CA LYS A 275 0.80 13.28 34.57
C LYS A 275 0.96 11.81 34.96
N GLU A 276 2.19 11.38 35.21
CA GLU A 276 2.51 9.99 35.63
C GLU A 276 1.65 9.55 36.85
N THR A 277 1.36 10.47 37.77
CA THR A 277 0.52 10.21 38.95
C THR A 277 -0.96 9.96 38.65
N GLN A 278 -1.44 10.34 37.46
CA GLN A 278 -2.83 10.18 37.05
C GLN A 278 -3.06 8.88 36.26
N ILE A 279 -2.00 8.31 35.69
CA ILE A 279 -2.08 7.12 34.84
C ILE A 279 -2.58 5.89 35.60
N GLU A 280 -2.25 5.78 36.88
CA GLU A 280 -2.71 4.68 37.74
C GLU A 280 -4.24 4.52 37.75
N ASN A 281 -4.96 5.64 37.57
CA ASN A 281 -6.41 5.68 37.57
C ASN A 281 -7.05 5.48 36.19
N LEU A 282 -6.26 5.40 35.09
CA LEU A 282 -6.75 5.25 33.73
C LEU A 282 -6.80 3.78 33.34
N ARG A 283 -7.87 3.39 32.65
CA ARG A 283 -8.10 2.02 32.14
C ARG A 283 -8.43 2.03 30.66
N ILE A 284 -7.90 1.07 29.92
CA ILE A 284 -8.31 0.85 28.51
C ILE A 284 -9.79 0.46 28.48
N GLY A 285 -10.53 1.08 27.56
CA GLY A 285 -11.99 0.91 27.42
C GLY A 285 -12.82 1.88 28.28
N GLN A 286 -12.21 2.68 29.13
CA GLN A 286 -12.88 3.70 29.93
C GLN A 286 -13.50 4.77 29.03
N GLU A 287 -14.72 5.21 29.36
CA GLU A 287 -15.39 6.33 28.70
C GLU A 287 -14.80 7.66 29.17
N VAL A 288 -14.62 8.57 28.23
CA VAL A 288 -14.07 9.91 28.48
C VAL A 288 -14.97 10.95 27.86
N ALA A 289 -15.18 12.05 28.59
CA ALA A 289 -15.83 13.24 28.09
C ALA A 289 -14.77 14.17 27.47
N ILE A 290 -15.05 14.66 26.27
CA ILE A 290 -14.13 15.47 25.48
C ILE A 290 -14.80 16.78 25.15
N THR A 291 -14.18 17.88 25.51
CA THR A 291 -14.60 19.23 25.12
C THR A 291 -13.60 19.81 24.14
N VAL A 292 -14.08 20.44 23.07
CA VAL A 292 -13.25 21.05 22.02
C VAL A 292 -13.48 22.55 22.05
N ASP A 293 -12.42 23.32 22.30
CA ASP A 293 -12.50 24.77 22.44
C ASP A 293 -13.08 25.49 21.20
N ALA A 294 -12.77 24.94 20.01
CA ALA A 294 -13.29 25.47 18.75
C ALA A 294 -14.80 25.23 18.56
N ILE A 295 -15.41 24.33 19.34
CA ILE A 295 -16.84 23.97 19.25
C ILE A 295 -17.44 24.14 20.63
N SER A 296 -17.62 25.39 21.03
CA SER A 296 -18.22 25.71 22.32
C SER A 296 -19.63 25.10 22.44
N LYS A 297 -19.93 24.49 23.60
CA LYS A 297 -21.24 23.89 24.00
C LYS A 297 -21.51 22.47 23.47
N LYS A 298 -20.55 21.77 22.88
CA LYS A 298 -20.74 20.36 22.50
C LYS A 298 -19.72 19.49 23.24
N GLU A 299 -20.23 18.55 24.02
CA GLU A 299 -19.44 17.52 24.66
C GLU A 299 -19.47 16.28 23.77
N PHE A 300 -18.30 15.68 23.54
CA PHE A 300 -18.14 14.45 22.79
C PHE A 300 -17.78 13.34 23.77
N THR A 301 -18.22 12.13 23.50
CA THR A 301 -17.82 10.95 24.25
C THR A 301 -16.83 10.13 23.44
N GLY A 302 -15.77 9.69 24.10
CA GLY A 302 -14.76 8.79 23.52
C GLY A 302 -14.49 7.61 24.43
N LYS A 303 -13.62 6.71 23.97
CA LYS A 303 -13.12 5.59 24.78
C LYS A 303 -11.60 5.56 24.71
N VAL A 304 -10.96 5.28 25.84
CA VAL A 304 -9.51 5.06 25.89
C VAL A 304 -9.20 3.79 25.13
N THR A 305 -8.45 3.92 24.03
CA THR A 305 -8.05 2.78 23.18
C THR A 305 -6.70 2.22 23.55
N ALA A 306 -5.77 3.07 23.99
CA ALA A 306 -4.43 2.66 24.37
C ALA A 306 -3.84 3.64 25.39
N ILE A 307 -2.92 3.16 26.20
CA ILE A 307 -2.10 3.96 27.13
C ILE A 307 -0.65 3.73 26.72
N SER A 308 0.09 4.82 26.45
CA SER A 308 1.51 4.73 26.11
C SER A 308 2.33 4.22 27.30
N GLY A 309 3.26 3.32 27.06
CA GLY A 309 4.22 2.85 28.08
C GLY A 309 5.47 3.71 28.19
N ALA A 310 5.57 4.81 27.44
CA ALA A 310 6.74 5.69 27.45
C ALA A 310 6.33 7.15 27.35
N THR A 311 7.16 8.02 27.92
CA THR A 311 6.95 9.48 27.89
C THR A 311 7.08 10.05 26.48
N GLY A 312 6.33 11.09 26.16
CA GLY A 312 6.33 11.74 24.83
C GLY A 312 7.72 12.22 24.39
N SER A 313 8.61 12.55 25.30
CA SER A 313 10.00 12.92 24.99
C SER A 313 10.84 11.79 24.38
N LYS A 314 10.51 10.52 24.63
CA LYS A 314 11.21 9.37 24.05
C LYS A 314 10.82 9.08 22.59
N TYR A 315 9.67 9.56 22.15
CA TYR A 315 9.22 9.44 20.76
C TYR A 315 9.56 10.67 19.90
N SER A 316 10.16 11.71 20.51
CA SER A 316 10.63 12.88 19.76
C SER A 316 11.86 12.51 18.92
N LEU A 317 11.84 12.87 17.62
CA LEU A 317 12.99 12.73 16.71
C LEU A 317 14.20 13.60 17.13
N VAL A 318 13.98 14.58 17.99
CA VAL A 318 15.02 15.42 18.62
C VAL A 318 14.92 15.22 20.12
N PRO A 319 15.76 14.38 20.74
CA PRO A 319 15.80 14.26 22.20
C PRO A 319 16.16 15.63 22.78
N THR A 320 15.27 16.21 23.58
CA THR A 320 15.62 17.36 24.42
C THR A 320 16.54 16.83 25.52
N ASP A 321 17.84 16.90 25.25
CA ASP A 321 18.88 16.57 26.23
C ASP A 321 18.82 17.64 27.34
N ASN A 322 18.20 17.29 28.47
CA ASN A 322 18.19 18.10 29.68
C ASN A 322 19.54 17.94 30.42
N SER A 323 20.64 18.27 29.76
CA SER A 323 21.98 18.29 30.35
C SER A 323 22.26 19.51 31.23
N ALA A 324 21.28 20.37 31.48
CA ALA A 324 21.38 21.39 32.50
C ALA A 324 21.05 20.77 33.87
N GLY A 325 22.07 20.54 34.68
CA GLY A 325 22.03 19.89 35.96
C GLY A 325 21.20 20.56 37.07
N ASN A 326 19.92 20.67 36.85
CA ASN A 326 18.94 21.06 37.86
C ASN A 326 18.23 19.78 38.33
N PHE A 327 18.60 19.32 39.53
CA PHE A 327 17.96 18.22 40.27
C PHE A 327 16.55 18.57 40.75
N VAL A 328 15.70 19.12 39.90
CA VAL A 328 14.28 19.25 40.16
C VAL A 328 13.59 18.07 39.52
N LYS A 329 12.88 17.26 40.32
CA LYS A 329 12.01 16.17 39.82
C LYS A 329 10.94 16.78 38.93
N ILE A 330 11.18 16.79 37.62
CA ILE A 330 10.21 17.23 36.63
C ILE A 330 9.17 16.11 36.48
N GLN A 331 7.90 16.41 36.75
CA GLN A 331 6.82 15.48 36.48
C GLN A 331 6.74 15.31 34.95
N GLN A 332 7.04 14.13 34.47
CA GLN A 332 6.92 13.80 33.05
C GLN A 332 5.45 13.59 32.69
N ARG A 333 5.05 14.01 31.50
CA ARG A 333 3.73 13.74 30.92
C ARG A 333 3.85 12.55 29.98
N ILE A 334 2.92 11.64 30.07
CA ILE A 334 2.81 10.46 29.25
C ILE A 334 1.58 10.56 28.38
#